data_f28d199676e515c3173a2859fccadff9
#
_entry.id   f28d199676e515c3173a2859fccadff9
#
_cell.length_a   1.000
_cell.length_b   1.000
_cell.length_c   1.000
_cell.angle_alpha   90.00
_cell.angle_beta   90.00
_cell.angle_gamma   90.00
#
_symmetry.space_group_name_H-M   'P 1'
#
loop_
_entity.id
_entity.type
_entity.pdbx_description
1 polymer ?
#
loop_
_entity_poly.entity_id
_entity_poly.type
_entity_poly.pdbx_seq_one_letter_code
_entity_poly.pdbx_strand_id
1 'polypeptide(L)'
;GIIVRMAAAGEKIELLDGKTIKLNSEVLVVADHKSPVALAGIMGGEHSAVTSETEDIFLESAFFEPIALAGVARSYGLQTDASTRFERGVDPDLQLDALERATALISEICGGEIGPVSCSSPDKVMKLDHPIQFRPSSVNKRLGTNLSSSDIIRNLESLFFKVTQRSEALWEVVSPSFRFDIRAEADLIEEIGRLSGYDE
;
A
#
# COMPACT_ATOMS: atom_id res chain seq x y z
N GLY A 1 13.09 -20.73 -4.61
CA GLY A 1 12.30 -19.84 -3.76
C GLY A 1 12.52 -18.39 -4.11
N ILE A 2 11.65 -17.52 -3.63
CA ILE A 2 11.72 -16.06 -3.84
C ILE A 2 12.25 -15.42 -2.57
N ILE A 3 13.11 -14.42 -2.73
CA ILE A 3 13.74 -13.66 -1.64
C ILE A 3 13.57 -12.17 -1.92
N VAL A 4 13.09 -11.42 -0.94
CA VAL A 4 13.10 -9.95 -0.99
C VAL A 4 14.34 -9.46 -0.24
N ARG A 5 15.21 -8.70 -0.92
CA ARG A 5 16.49 -8.24 -0.39
C ARG A 5 16.93 -6.92 -1.02
N MET A 6 17.91 -6.28 -0.40
CA MET A 6 18.62 -5.20 -1.08
C MET A 6 19.49 -5.77 -2.20
N ALA A 7 19.63 -5.02 -3.28
CA ALA A 7 20.48 -5.40 -4.40
C ALA A 7 21.97 -5.40 -3.99
N ALA A 8 22.76 -6.25 -4.63
CA ALA A 8 24.22 -6.13 -4.55
C ALA A 8 24.70 -4.95 -5.40
N ALA A 9 25.72 -4.24 -4.92
CA ALA A 9 26.26 -3.10 -5.66
C ALA A 9 26.78 -3.54 -7.05
N GLY A 10 26.23 -2.95 -8.10
CA GLY A 10 26.58 -3.27 -9.48
C GLY A 10 25.87 -4.47 -10.08
N GLU A 11 24.96 -5.11 -9.34
CA GLU A 11 24.06 -6.12 -9.85
C GLU A 11 23.22 -5.56 -11.02
N LYS A 12 22.90 -6.40 -12.00
CA LYS A 12 22.18 -5.95 -13.21
C LYS A 12 20.86 -6.70 -13.32
N ILE A 13 19.87 -5.99 -13.88
CA ILE A 13 18.59 -6.57 -14.27
C ILE A 13 18.18 -6.00 -15.63
N GLU A 14 17.68 -6.84 -16.51
CA GLU A 14 16.96 -6.43 -17.71
C GLU A 14 15.47 -6.37 -17.36
N LEU A 15 14.86 -5.23 -17.60
CA LEU A 15 13.48 -4.94 -17.24
C LEU A 15 12.51 -5.23 -18.39
N LEU A 16 11.22 -5.33 -18.07
CA LEU A 16 10.14 -5.56 -19.04
C LEU A 16 10.06 -4.53 -20.16
N ASP A 17 10.65 -3.33 -19.99
CA ASP A 17 10.76 -2.31 -21.04
C ASP A 17 12.01 -2.47 -21.93
N GLY A 18 12.76 -3.55 -21.76
CA GLY A 18 13.98 -3.88 -22.52
C GLY A 18 15.24 -3.14 -22.04
N LYS A 19 15.16 -2.33 -20.99
CA LYS A 19 16.33 -1.63 -20.45
C LYS A 19 17.11 -2.52 -19.50
N THR A 20 18.42 -2.61 -19.70
CA THR A 20 19.32 -3.18 -18.71
C THR A 20 19.83 -2.09 -17.77
N ILE A 21 19.57 -2.21 -16.50
CA ILE A 21 20.03 -1.26 -15.48
C ILE A 21 21.02 -1.89 -14.53
N LYS A 22 21.92 -1.06 -13.98
CA LYS A 22 22.88 -1.42 -12.96
C LYS A 22 22.40 -0.88 -11.62
N LEU A 23 22.19 -1.78 -10.68
CA LEU A 23 21.62 -1.48 -9.36
C LEU A 23 22.67 -0.97 -8.40
N ASN A 24 22.27 -0.09 -7.49
CA ASN A 24 23.02 0.25 -6.28
C ASN A 24 22.49 -0.58 -5.09
N SER A 25 23.19 -0.53 -3.96
CA SER A 25 22.86 -1.31 -2.76
C SER A 25 21.65 -0.80 -1.97
N GLU A 26 21.05 0.31 -2.38
CA GLU A 26 19.87 0.90 -1.72
C GLU A 26 18.56 0.50 -2.39
N VAL A 27 18.62 -0.29 -3.45
CA VAL A 27 17.46 -0.74 -4.21
C VAL A 27 16.92 -2.06 -3.65
N LEU A 28 15.65 -2.09 -3.34
CA LEU A 28 14.94 -3.33 -2.96
C LEU A 28 14.61 -4.13 -4.21
N VAL A 29 14.93 -5.42 -4.18
CA VAL A 29 14.65 -6.35 -5.29
C VAL A 29 13.91 -7.57 -4.78
N VAL A 30 13.07 -8.11 -5.65
CA VAL A 30 12.60 -9.50 -5.58
C VAL A 30 13.58 -10.34 -6.37
N ALA A 31 14.10 -11.39 -5.80
CA ALA A 31 15.14 -12.22 -6.38
C ALA A 31 14.84 -13.72 -6.24
N ASP A 32 15.34 -14.51 -7.16
CA ASP A 32 15.49 -15.95 -6.97
C ASP A 32 16.88 -16.27 -6.36
N HIS A 33 17.32 -17.54 -6.43
CA HIS A 33 18.66 -17.90 -5.89
C HIS A 33 19.82 -17.45 -6.79
N LYS A 34 19.55 -16.93 -7.99
CA LYS A 34 20.58 -16.56 -8.97
C LYS A 34 20.70 -15.06 -9.14
N SER A 35 19.56 -14.37 -9.28
CA SER A 35 19.53 -12.97 -9.73
C SER A 35 18.25 -12.27 -9.32
N PRO A 36 18.20 -10.93 -9.39
CA PRO A 36 16.96 -10.19 -9.25
C PRO A 36 16.00 -10.52 -10.40
N VAL A 37 14.74 -10.77 -10.05
CA VAL A 37 13.63 -11.03 -10.99
C VAL A 37 12.71 -9.82 -11.12
N ALA A 38 12.76 -8.87 -10.18
CA ALA A 38 12.03 -7.61 -10.25
C ALA A 38 12.71 -6.53 -9.39
N LEU A 39 12.50 -5.28 -9.78
CA LEU A 39 12.59 -4.14 -8.86
C LEU A 39 11.33 -4.11 -8.01
N ALA A 40 11.46 -4.34 -6.71
CA ALA A 40 10.33 -4.44 -5.81
C ALA A 40 9.41 -3.21 -5.89
N GLY A 41 8.13 -3.43 -6.16
CA GLY A 41 7.13 -2.38 -6.28
C GLY A 41 7.31 -1.42 -7.47
N ILE A 42 8.21 -1.70 -8.42
CA ILE A 42 8.50 -0.82 -9.55
C ILE A 42 8.25 -1.52 -10.89
N MET A 43 9.06 -2.52 -11.23
CA MET A 43 8.96 -3.20 -12.53
C MET A 43 9.58 -4.60 -12.48
N GLY A 44 8.93 -5.55 -13.13
CA GLY A 44 9.44 -6.91 -13.32
C GLY A 44 10.62 -6.99 -14.27
N GLY A 45 11.40 -8.08 -14.17
CA GLY A 45 12.47 -8.43 -15.09
C GLY A 45 11.96 -9.21 -16.29
N GLU A 46 12.61 -9.00 -17.45
CA GLU A 46 12.24 -9.63 -18.72
C GLU A 46 12.36 -11.15 -18.67
N HIS A 47 13.44 -11.69 -18.10
CA HIS A 47 13.69 -13.12 -18.09
C HIS A 47 12.74 -13.94 -17.19
N SER A 48 11.98 -13.29 -16.30
CA SER A 48 10.94 -13.87 -15.45
C SER A 48 9.52 -13.55 -15.92
N ALA A 49 9.39 -12.88 -17.06
CA ALA A 49 8.11 -12.50 -17.63
C ALA A 49 7.29 -13.72 -18.07
N VAL A 50 5.98 -13.56 -18.03
CA VAL A 50 5.04 -14.56 -18.58
C VAL A 50 5.12 -14.53 -20.10
N THR A 51 5.23 -15.70 -20.72
CA THR A 51 5.28 -15.91 -22.17
C THR A 51 4.17 -16.85 -22.60
N SER A 52 4.06 -17.12 -23.94
CA SER A 52 3.13 -18.13 -24.49
C SER A 52 3.44 -19.57 -24.03
N GLU A 53 4.66 -19.81 -23.56
CA GLU A 53 5.14 -21.12 -23.11
C GLU A 53 5.09 -21.29 -21.58
N THR A 54 4.58 -20.27 -20.85
CA THR A 54 4.51 -20.32 -19.39
C THR A 54 3.39 -21.24 -18.94
N GLU A 55 3.72 -22.29 -18.20
CA GLU A 55 2.78 -23.24 -17.61
C GLU A 55 2.56 -22.97 -16.12
N ASP A 56 3.63 -22.66 -15.38
CA ASP A 56 3.59 -22.40 -13.95
C ASP A 56 3.85 -20.91 -13.65
N ILE A 57 3.07 -20.32 -12.73
CA ILE A 57 3.25 -18.95 -12.28
C ILE A 57 3.39 -18.87 -10.77
N PHE A 58 4.13 -17.87 -10.31
CA PHE A 58 4.19 -17.49 -8.92
C PHE A 58 3.58 -16.09 -8.77
N LEU A 59 2.47 -15.99 -8.02
CA LEU A 59 1.81 -14.72 -7.76
C LEU A 59 2.42 -14.04 -6.52
N GLU A 60 2.75 -12.78 -6.66
CA GLU A 60 3.16 -11.90 -5.57
C GLU A 60 2.05 -10.90 -5.28
N SER A 61 1.70 -10.79 -4.00
CA SER A 61 0.92 -9.68 -3.46
C SER A 61 1.65 -9.16 -2.24
N ALA A 62 2.20 -7.97 -2.34
CA ALA A 62 3.15 -7.46 -1.36
C ALA A 62 2.75 -6.10 -0.77
N PHE A 63 3.29 -5.81 0.39
CA PHE A 63 3.43 -4.47 0.95
C PHE A 63 4.93 -4.15 1.01
N PHE A 64 5.30 -2.99 0.50
CA PHE A 64 6.65 -2.45 0.64
C PHE A 64 6.58 -1.13 1.39
N GLU A 65 7.53 -0.91 2.30
CA GLU A 65 7.61 0.36 3.03
C GLU A 65 7.82 1.51 2.04
N PRO A 66 6.91 2.50 1.95
CA PRO A 66 6.97 3.57 0.94
C PRO A 66 8.31 4.31 0.92
N ILE A 67 8.92 4.51 2.10
CA ILE A 67 10.22 5.21 2.21
C ILE A 67 11.35 4.44 1.52
N ALA A 68 11.28 3.12 1.48
CA ALA A 68 12.28 2.30 0.82
C ALA A 68 12.21 2.38 -0.72
N LEU A 69 11.08 2.82 -1.25
CA LEU A 69 10.85 2.94 -2.70
C LEU A 69 10.89 4.39 -3.18
N ALA A 70 10.80 5.35 -2.26
CA ALA A 70 10.69 6.76 -2.59
C ALA A 70 11.85 7.25 -3.48
N GLY A 71 11.53 7.71 -4.68
CA GLY A 71 12.49 8.25 -5.66
C GLY A 71 13.32 7.21 -6.41
N VAL A 72 13.24 5.91 -6.04
CA VAL A 72 14.04 4.85 -6.69
C VAL A 72 13.66 4.74 -8.17
N ALA A 73 12.39 4.65 -8.51
CA ALA A 73 11.94 4.59 -9.90
C ALA A 73 12.47 5.77 -10.71
N ARG A 74 12.36 6.99 -10.17
CA ARG A 74 12.85 8.22 -10.84
C ARG A 74 14.35 8.19 -11.06
N SER A 75 15.13 7.65 -10.13
CA SER A 75 16.61 7.59 -10.26
C SER A 75 17.07 6.73 -11.44
N TYR A 76 16.22 5.79 -11.89
CA TYR A 76 16.43 4.95 -13.07
C TYR A 76 15.65 5.40 -14.30
N GLY A 77 14.99 6.57 -14.25
CA GLY A 77 14.17 7.08 -15.35
C GLY A 77 12.95 6.22 -15.63
N LEU A 78 12.41 5.55 -14.57
CA LEU A 78 11.23 4.72 -14.64
C LEU A 78 10.02 5.44 -14.05
N GLN A 79 8.85 5.16 -14.60
CA GLN A 79 7.56 5.58 -14.07
C GLN A 79 6.53 4.51 -14.42
N THR A 80 5.99 3.85 -13.43
CA THR A 80 4.98 2.79 -13.57
C THR A 80 3.81 3.04 -12.64
N ASP A 81 2.66 2.42 -12.93
CA ASP A 81 1.51 2.44 -12.03
C ASP A 81 1.86 1.82 -10.67
N ALA A 82 2.67 0.75 -10.69
CA ALA A 82 3.18 0.11 -9.47
C ALA A 82 3.99 1.10 -8.64
N SER A 83 5.03 1.73 -9.22
CA SER A 83 5.88 2.69 -8.51
C SER A 83 5.07 3.85 -7.92
N THR A 84 4.11 4.38 -8.69
CA THR A 84 3.25 5.47 -8.24
C THR A 84 2.39 5.09 -7.04
N ARG A 85 1.90 3.84 -6.99
CA ARG A 85 1.09 3.35 -5.88
C ARG A 85 1.93 3.01 -4.66
N PHE A 86 2.99 2.23 -4.84
CA PHE A 86 3.84 1.78 -3.74
C PHE A 86 4.62 2.92 -3.08
N GLU A 87 5.10 3.93 -3.83
CA GLU A 87 5.75 5.11 -3.26
C GLU A 87 4.81 5.95 -2.37
N ARG A 88 3.51 5.97 -2.68
CA ARG A 88 2.51 6.67 -1.87
C ARG A 88 2.03 5.85 -0.69
N GLY A 89 2.06 4.54 -0.83
CA GLY A 89 1.55 3.55 0.11
C GLY A 89 0.42 2.74 -0.49
N VAL A 90 0.29 1.52 0.00
CA VAL A 90 -0.83 0.60 -0.28
C VAL A 90 -1.38 0.09 1.04
N ASP A 91 -2.58 -0.45 1.03
CA ASP A 91 -3.18 -1.06 2.21
C ASP A 91 -2.35 -2.26 2.67
N PRO A 92 -1.78 -2.25 3.89
CA PRO A 92 -0.96 -3.36 4.39
C PRO A 92 -1.76 -4.63 4.72
N ASP A 93 -3.09 -4.55 4.82
CA ASP A 93 -3.96 -5.66 5.17
C ASP A 93 -4.61 -6.31 3.94
N LEU A 94 -4.44 -5.74 2.74
CA LEU A 94 -5.13 -6.18 1.51
C LEU A 94 -4.44 -7.35 0.80
N GLN A 95 -3.19 -7.72 1.13
CA GLN A 95 -2.37 -8.63 0.33
C GLN A 95 -3.02 -10.00 0.11
N LEU A 96 -3.61 -10.57 1.16
CA LEU A 96 -4.22 -11.89 1.06
C LEU A 96 -5.49 -11.85 0.20
N ASP A 97 -6.37 -10.89 0.44
CA ASP A 97 -7.63 -10.74 -0.33
C ASP A 97 -7.34 -10.48 -1.81
N ALA A 98 -6.33 -9.65 -2.11
CA ALA A 98 -5.88 -9.38 -3.47
C ALA A 98 -5.31 -10.64 -4.14
N LEU A 99 -4.51 -11.42 -3.42
CA LEU A 99 -3.95 -12.68 -3.90
C LEU A 99 -5.05 -13.71 -4.19
N GLU A 100 -6.00 -13.88 -3.28
CA GLU A 100 -7.14 -14.79 -3.46
C GLU A 100 -7.99 -14.36 -4.65
N ARG A 101 -8.27 -13.06 -4.81
CA ARG A 101 -9.01 -12.55 -5.95
C ARG A 101 -8.28 -12.79 -7.28
N ALA A 102 -6.97 -12.52 -7.33
CA ALA A 102 -6.16 -12.78 -8.52
C ALA A 102 -6.12 -14.26 -8.87
N THR A 103 -5.91 -15.12 -7.88
CA THR A 103 -5.91 -16.58 -8.04
C THR A 103 -7.24 -17.10 -8.58
N ALA A 104 -8.36 -16.63 -8.03
CA ALA A 104 -9.69 -17.01 -8.50
C ALA A 104 -9.92 -16.62 -9.97
N LEU A 105 -9.53 -15.39 -10.37
CA LEU A 105 -9.65 -14.94 -11.75
C LEU A 105 -8.77 -15.74 -12.71
N ILE A 106 -7.53 -16.04 -12.35
CA ILE A 106 -6.62 -16.83 -13.18
C ILE A 106 -7.16 -18.25 -13.34
N SER A 107 -7.62 -18.88 -12.25
CA SER A 107 -8.21 -20.21 -12.30
C SER A 107 -9.49 -20.25 -13.16
N GLU A 108 -10.33 -19.21 -13.12
CA GLU A 108 -11.54 -19.09 -13.93
C GLU A 108 -11.22 -18.95 -15.43
N ILE A 109 -10.19 -18.17 -15.76
CA ILE A 109 -9.85 -17.82 -17.16
C ILE A 109 -8.95 -18.88 -17.79
N CYS A 110 -7.95 -19.37 -17.08
CA CYS A 110 -6.90 -20.24 -17.60
C CYS A 110 -7.05 -21.71 -17.13
N GLY A 111 -7.81 -21.96 -16.09
CA GLY A 111 -7.82 -23.27 -15.43
C GLY A 111 -6.55 -23.48 -14.59
N GLY A 112 -6.18 -24.75 -14.39
CA GLY A 112 -4.98 -25.14 -13.67
C GLY A 112 -5.23 -25.51 -12.20
N GLU A 113 -4.15 -25.91 -11.51
CA GLU A 113 -4.17 -26.29 -10.10
C GLU A 113 -3.62 -25.15 -9.24
N ILE A 114 -4.30 -24.87 -8.15
CA ILE A 114 -3.91 -23.80 -7.23
C ILE A 114 -2.93 -24.36 -6.21
N GLY A 115 -1.74 -23.77 -6.16
CA GLY A 115 -0.72 -24.10 -5.18
C GLY A 115 -0.99 -23.47 -3.78
N PRO A 116 -0.17 -23.81 -2.77
CA PRO A 116 -0.32 -23.29 -1.43
C PRO A 116 0.06 -21.80 -1.36
N VAL A 117 -0.68 -21.06 -0.56
CA VAL A 117 -0.32 -19.68 -0.20
C VAL A 117 0.76 -19.72 0.89
N SER A 118 1.81 -18.92 0.72
CA SER A 118 2.82 -18.68 1.73
C SER A 118 2.88 -17.19 2.06
N CYS A 119 2.99 -16.87 3.34
CA CYS A 119 3.15 -15.50 3.80
C CYS A 119 4.51 -15.35 4.48
N SER A 120 5.23 -14.29 4.14
CA SER A 120 6.46 -13.90 4.82
C SER A 120 6.35 -12.43 5.18
N SER A 121 6.34 -12.13 6.46
CA SER A 121 6.36 -10.76 6.97
C SER A 121 7.40 -10.65 8.08
N PRO A 122 8.02 -9.47 8.28
CA PRO A 122 8.86 -9.25 9.45
C PRO A 122 8.01 -9.34 10.72
N ASP A 123 8.60 -9.81 11.82
CA ASP A 123 7.93 -10.00 13.14
C ASP A 123 7.28 -8.71 13.70
N LYS A 124 7.68 -7.57 13.18
CA LYS A 124 7.09 -6.25 13.46
C LYS A 124 6.50 -5.66 12.18
N VAL A 125 5.36 -6.15 11.76
CA VAL A 125 4.50 -5.35 10.88
C VAL A 125 4.06 -4.14 11.70
N MET A 126 4.35 -2.94 11.22
CA MET A 126 3.86 -1.72 11.84
C MET A 126 2.33 -1.80 11.86
N LYS A 127 1.76 -2.07 13.05
CA LYS A 127 0.32 -1.87 13.22
C LYS A 127 0.09 -0.37 13.08
N LEU A 128 -0.58 0.03 12.02
CA LEU A 128 -1.04 1.40 11.80
C LEU A 128 -2.17 1.81 12.78
N ASP A 129 -2.54 0.91 13.70
CA ASP A 129 -3.58 1.09 14.70
C ASP A 129 -3.18 2.04 15.84
N HIS A 130 -2.68 3.23 15.51
CA HIS A 130 -2.52 4.27 16.52
C HIS A 130 -3.79 5.12 16.56
N PRO A 131 -4.58 5.03 17.64
CA PRO A 131 -5.75 5.88 17.81
C PRO A 131 -5.36 7.35 17.78
N ILE A 132 -6.00 8.11 16.90
CA ILE A 132 -5.83 9.55 16.84
C ILE A 132 -6.70 10.16 17.93
N GLN A 133 -6.09 10.98 18.79
CA GLN A 133 -6.83 11.76 19.77
C GLN A 133 -7.56 12.90 19.06
N PHE A 134 -8.88 12.92 19.17
CA PHE A 134 -9.74 13.78 18.39
C PHE A 134 -10.68 14.60 19.31
N ARG A 135 -10.73 15.90 19.10
CA ARG A 135 -11.57 16.83 19.84
C ARG A 135 -12.69 17.34 18.95
N PRO A 136 -13.95 16.93 19.14
CA PRO A 136 -15.08 17.34 18.30
C PRO A 136 -15.23 18.87 18.20
N SER A 137 -14.96 19.59 19.29
CA SER A 137 -15.01 21.05 19.31
C SER A 137 -14.03 21.74 18.36
N SER A 138 -12.93 21.05 17.99
CA SER A 138 -11.94 21.56 17.03
C SER A 138 -12.50 21.65 15.62
N VAL A 139 -13.46 20.80 15.25
CA VAL A 139 -14.05 20.75 13.91
C VAL A 139 -14.74 22.09 13.60
N ASN A 140 -15.74 22.44 14.38
CA ASN A 140 -16.52 23.64 14.16
C ASN A 140 -15.67 24.91 14.26
N LYS A 141 -14.67 24.91 15.17
CA LYS A 141 -13.74 26.04 15.33
C LYS A 141 -12.85 26.22 14.10
N ARG A 142 -12.40 25.13 13.46
CA ARG A 142 -11.47 25.20 12.32
C ARG A 142 -12.19 25.37 10.98
N LEU A 143 -13.34 24.71 10.82
CA LEU A 143 -14.11 24.75 9.58
C LEU A 143 -15.10 25.94 9.53
N GLY A 144 -15.36 26.60 10.68
CA GLY A 144 -16.39 27.65 10.74
C GLY A 144 -17.83 27.12 10.66
N THR A 145 -18.03 25.84 10.94
CA THR A 145 -19.32 25.14 10.84
C THR A 145 -20.03 25.05 12.18
N ASN A 146 -21.24 24.47 12.17
CA ASN A 146 -22.00 24.16 13.38
C ASN A 146 -22.51 22.70 13.34
N LEU A 147 -21.62 21.77 13.01
CA LEU A 147 -21.93 20.34 12.96
C LEU A 147 -22.20 19.78 14.35
N SER A 148 -23.22 18.95 14.47
CA SER A 148 -23.49 18.20 15.69
C SER A 148 -22.47 17.06 15.87
N SER A 149 -22.30 16.58 17.11
CA SER A 149 -21.46 15.39 17.35
C SER A 149 -21.92 14.17 16.54
N SER A 150 -23.23 14.00 16.34
CA SER A 150 -23.78 12.92 15.53
C SER A 150 -23.42 13.07 14.04
N ASP A 151 -23.38 14.29 13.51
CA ASP A 151 -22.96 14.51 12.12
C ASP A 151 -21.48 14.24 11.93
N ILE A 152 -20.65 14.65 12.88
CA ILE A 152 -19.20 14.38 12.86
C ILE A 152 -18.94 12.87 12.89
N ILE A 153 -19.60 12.13 13.78
CA ILE A 153 -19.48 10.67 13.86
C ILE A 153 -19.93 10.04 12.55
N ARG A 154 -21.10 10.38 12.05
CA ARG A 154 -21.62 9.85 10.78
C ARG A 154 -20.67 10.07 9.63
N ASN A 155 -20.07 11.26 9.51
CA ASN A 155 -19.10 11.57 8.47
C ASN A 155 -17.85 10.68 8.58
N LEU A 156 -17.29 10.53 9.78
CA LEU A 156 -16.13 9.66 9.99
C LEU A 156 -16.45 8.18 9.73
N GLU A 157 -17.57 7.68 10.26
CA GLU A 157 -17.98 6.28 10.07
C GLU A 157 -18.31 5.95 8.62
N SER A 158 -18.85 6.91 7.85
CA SER A 158 -19.08 6.74 6.41
C SER A 158 -17.79 6.55 5.61
N LEU A 159 -16.65 6.96 6.15
CA LEU A 159 -15.31 6.76 5.63
C LEU A 159 -14.57 5.58 6.29
N PHE A 160 -15.30 4.74 7.00
CA PHE A 160 -14.80 3.55 7.70
C PHE A 160 -13.88 3.82 8.90
N PHE A 161 -13.83 5.04 9.42
CA PHE A 161 -13.15 5.32 10.68
C PHE A 161 -13.91 4.72 11.85
N LYS A 162 -13.19 4.13 12.80
CA LYS A 162 -13.79 3.64 14.04
C LYS A 162 -13.69 4.73 15.11
N VAL A 163 -14.84 5.24 15.54
CA VAL A 163 -14.91 6.31 16.54
C VAL A 163 -15.26 5.74 17.91
N THR A 164 -14.44 6.02 18.92
CA THR A 164 -14.69 5.68 20.32
C THR A 164 -14.74 6.96 21.16
N GLN A 165 -15.90 7.29 21.68
CA GLN A 165 -16.07 8.44 22.56
C GLN A 165 -15.53 8.09 23.96
N ARG A 166 -14.44 8.75 24.38
CA ARG A 166 -13.89 8.61 25.74
C ARG A 166 -14.53 9.60 26.72
N SER A 167 -14.88 10.78 26.22
CA SER A 167 -15.63 11.84 26.93
C SER A 167 -16.32 12.75 25.91
N GLU A 168 -17.09 13.72 26.36
CA GLU A 168 -17.66 14.77 25.49
C GLU A 168 -16.58 15.59 24.76
N ALA A 169 -15.42 15.78 25.39
CA ALA A 169 -14.33 16.61 24.87
C ALA A 169 -13.27 15.83 24.08
N LEU A 170 -13.21 14.51 24.24
CA LEU A 170 -12.12 13.69 23.67
C LEU A 170 -12.63 12.37 23.15
N TRP A 171 -12.37 12.12 21.88
CA TRP A 171 -12.63 10.85 21.21
C TRP A 171 -11.32 10.21 20.76
N GLU A 172 -11.35 8.93 20.52
CA GLU A 172 -10.32 8.18 19.85
C GLU A 172 -10.85 7.71 18.50
N VAL A 173 -10.10 8.02 17.44
CA VAL A 173 -10.47 7.65 16.08
C VAL A 173 -9.36 6.77 15.49
N VAL A 174 -9.75 5.56 15.04
CA VAL A 174 -8.84 4.64 14.36
C VAL A 174 -9.12 4.68 12.88
N SER A 175 -8.07 4.92 12.09
CA SER A 175 -8.11 4.90 10.64
C SER A 175 -8.26 3.48 10.11
N PRO A 176 -9.01 3.24 9.02
CA PRO A 176 -8.92 1.98 8.31
C PRO A 176 -7.54 1.82 7.65
N SER A 177 -7.09 0.59 7.46
CA SER A 177 -5.74 0.26 6.96
C SER A 177 -5.42 0.89 5.60
N PHE A 178 -6.42 1.06 4.74
CA PHE A 178 -6.27 1.70 3.43
C PHE A 178 -6.14 3.23 3.47
N ARG A 179 -6.32 3.87 4.65
CA ARG A 179 -6.12 5.32 4.87
C ARG A 179 -4.84 5.55 5.67
N PHE A 180 -3.73 5.10 5.12
CA PHE A 180 -2.37 5.28 5.67
C PHE A 180 -1.90 6.76 5.68
N ASP A 181 -2.62 7.63 5.00
CA ASP A 181 -2.43 9.08 4.92
C ASP A 181 -2.93 9.81 6.18
N ILE A 182 -3.91 9.26 6.89
CA ILE A 182 -4.52 9.88 8.08
C ILE A 182 -3.74 9.54 9.35
N ARG A 183 -3.07 10.54 9.91
CA ARG A 183 -2.16 10.36 11.07
C ARG A 183 -2.41 11.33 12.21
N ALA A 184 -3.14 12.41 11.96
CA ALA A 184 -3.35 13.48 12.92
C ALA A 184 -4.81 13.96 12.96
N GLU A 185 -5.16 14.67 14.04
CA GLU A 185 -6.48 15.31 14.17
C GLU A 185 -6.82 16.24 13.00
N ALA A 186 -5.81 16.89 12.43
CA ALA A 186 -6.00 17.81 11.30
C ALA A 186 -6.52 17.08 10.05
N ASP A 187 -6.02 15.88 9.79
CA ASP A 187 -6.41 15.08 8.64
C ASP A 187 -7.88 14.63 8.77
N LEU A 188 -8.31 14.27 9.98
CA LEU A 188 -9.71 13.92 10.26
C LEU A 188 -10.65 15.14 10.08
N ILE A 189 -10.21 16.32 10.46
CA ILE A 189 -10.98 17.57 10.27
C ILE A 189 -11.09 17.90 8.77
N GLU A 190 -10.04 17.70 8.00
CA GLU A 190 -10.05 17.85 6.55
C GLU A 190 -11.09 16.93 5.90
N GLU A 191 -11.12 15.65 6.27
CA GLU A 191 -12.10 14.69 5.75
C GLU A 191 -13.54 15.08 6.08
N ILE A 192 -13.80 15.56 7.30
CA ILE A 192 -15.11 16.07 7.69
C ILE A 192 -15.49 17.30 6.86
N GLY A 193 -14.55 18.22 6.67
CA GLY A 193 -14.76 19.42 5.84
C GLY A 193 -15.08 19.06 4.39
N ARG A 194 -14.36 18.10 3.83
CA ARG A 194 -14.58 17.62 2.46
C ARG A 194 -15.97 17.02 2.26
N LEU A 195 -16.47 16.26 3.25
CA LEU A 195 -17.81 15.66 3.18
C LEU A 195 -18.92 16.68 3.46
N SER A 196 -18.66 17.66 4.32
CA SER A 196 -19.66 18.68 4.66
C SER A 196 -19.81 19.75 3.58
N GLY A 197 -18.85 19.86 2.67
CA GLY A 197 -18.78 20.94 1.67
C GLY A 197 -18.08 22.19 2.21
N TYR A 198 -17.26 22.81 1.37
CA TYR A 198 -16.56 24.06 1.75
C TYR A 198 -17.33 25.34 1.38
N ASP A 199 -18.41 25.19 0.62
CA ASP A 199 -19.17 26.30 0.04
C ASP A 199 -20.52 26.53 0.76
N GLU A 200 -20.79 25.82 1.86
CA GLU A 200 -22.02 25.95 2.65
C GLU A 200 -21.82 26.72 3.95
#